data_79d554cda7a48c1352b483793bcfa558
#
_entry.id   79d554cda7a48c1352b483793bcfa558
#
_cell.length_a   1.000
_cell.length_b   1.000
_cell.length_c   1.000
_cell.angle_alpha   90.00
_cell.angle_beta   90.00
_cell.angle_gamma   90.00
#
_symmetry.space_group_name_H-M   'P 1'
#
loop_
_entity.id
_entity.type
_entity.pdbx_description
1 polymer ?
#
loop_
_entity_poly.entity_id
_entity_poly.type
_entity_poly.pdbx_seq_one_letter_code
_entity_poly.pdbx_strand_id
1 'polypeptide(L)'
;DRYGLDWSSPGGAIYGPKAMLIDLDAGSGGDWMPYAFREAGLGTLIGTRTWGGLIGISANPQLIDGGTLTVPFFRFFDADGNFTIENEGVAPDIRVELDPLALDRGVDTQLDAAIAKVMADLEGFKDPVKPAPAYPTQIGK
;
A
#
# COMPACT_ATOMS: atom_id res chain seq x y z
N ASP A 1 -4.50 -20.33 28.30
CA ASP A 1 -4.10 -20.98 29.55
C ASP A 1 -2.57 -21.23 29.59
N ARG A 2 -2.05 -21.81 30.65
CA ARG A 2 -0.60 -22.05 30.84
C ARG A 2 0.01 -22.98 29.77
N TYR A 3 -0.78 -23.80 29.14
CA TYR A 3 -0.36 -24.81 28.16
C TYR A 3 -0.91 -24.48 26.75
N GLY A 4 -1.59 -23.34 26.62
CA GLY A 4 -2.09 -22.86 25.36
C GLY A 4 -0.98 -22.33 24.44
N LEU A 5 -1.30 -22.20 23.16
CA LEU A 5 -0.42 -21.54 22.21
C LEU A 5 -0.53 -20.02 22.36
N ASP A 6 0.58 -19.33 22.17
CA ASP A 6 0.58 -17.88 22.09
C ASP A 6 -0.24 -17.42 20.88
N TRP A 7 -1.05 -16.40 21.10
CA TRP A 7 -1.89 -15.80 20.06
C TRP A 7 -1.50 -14.34 19.84
N SER A 8 -1.17 -13.99 18.61
CA SER A 8 -0.88 -12.61 18.25
C SER A 8 -2.12 -11.88 17.74
N SER A 9 -2.27 -10.63 18.11
CA SER A 9 -3.32 -9.75 17.61
C SER A 9 -2.70 -8.43 17.09
N PRO A 10 -2.96 -8.08 15.83
CA PRO A 10 -3.72 -8.81 14.82
C PRO A 10 -3.02 -10.09 14.36
N GLY A 11 -3.80 -11.14 14.00
CA GLY A 11 -3.28 -12.45 13.60
C GLY A 11 -2.50 -12.47 12.29
N GLY A 12 -2.67 -11.45 11.44
CA GLY A 12 -1.92 -11.27 10.20
C GLY A 12 -1.35 -9.86 10.15
N ALA A 13 -0.10 -9.68 10.56
CA ALA A 13 0.60 -8.40 10.47
C ALA A 13 2.01 -8.62 9.92
N ILE A 14 2.46 -7.70 9.07
CA ILE A 14 3.82 -7.64 8.56
C ILE A 14 4.50 -6.47 9.25
N TYR A 15 5.41 -6.76 10.17
CA TYR A 15 6.15 -5.75 10.92
C TYR A 15 7.45 -5.31 10.23
N GLY A 16 7.97 -6.12 9.30
CA GLY A 16 9.19 -5.85 8.56
C GLY A 16 9.09 -4.69 7.55
N PRO A 17 10.20 -4.33 6.93
CA PRO A 17 10.25 -3.35 5.86
C PRO A 17 9.31 -3.72 4.72
N LYS A 18 8.77 -2.71 4.06
CA LYS A 18 7.79 -2.85 2.99
C LYS A 18 8.13 -1.93 1.85
N ALA A 19 7.82 -2.37 0.65
CA ALA A 19 7.77 -1.52 -0.54
C ALA A 19 6.44 -1.76 -1.26
N MET A 20 5.96 -0.75 -1.98
CA MET A 20 4.79 -0.85 -2.82
C MET A 20 5.17 -0.49 -4.25
N LEU A 21 4.86 -1.38 -5.19
CA LEU A 21 5.00 -1.10 -6.62
C LEU A 21 3.81 -0.27 -7.10
N ILE A 22 4.11 0.76 -7.87
CA ILE A 22 3.12 1.65 -8.48
C ILE A 22 3.46 1.94 -9.93
N ASP A 23 2.44 2.14 -10.75
CA ASP A 23 2.61 2.48 -12.16
C ASP A 23 1.47 3.35 -12.69
N LEU A 24 1.54 3.69 -13.97
CA LEU A 24 0.56 4.53 -14.66
C LEU A 24 -0.84 3.89 -14.76
N ASP A 25 -0.94 2.57 -14.70
CA ASP A 25 -2.22 1.85 -14.77
C ASP A 25 -2.95 1.82 -13.42
N ALA A 26 -2.25 2.20 -12.35
CA ALA A 26 -2.84 2.35 -11.02
C ALA A 26 -3.66 3.65 -10.94
N GLY A 27 -4.99 3.52 -10.92
CA GLY A 27 -5.92 4.64 -10.84
C GLY A 27 -6.96 4.47 -9.74
N SER A 28 -7.63 5.53 -9.35
CA SER A 28 -8.67 5.56 -8.32
C SER A 28 -8.18 5.00 -6.98
N GLY A 29 -8.61 3.81 -6.57
CA GLY A 29 -8.04 3.11 -5.41
C GLY A 29 -6.54 2.87 -5.52
N GLY A 30 -6.02 2.70 -6.76
CA GLY A 30 -4.60 2.59 -7.07
C GLY A 30 -3.83 3.93 -6.94
N ASP A 31 -4.50 5.07 -6.95
CA ASP A 31 -3.94 6.36 -6.57
C ASP A 31 -4.01 6.56 -5.05
N TRP A 32 -5.16 6.23 -4.44
CA TRP A 32 -5.40 6.43 -3.02
C TRP A 32 -4.50 5.57 -2.14
N MET A 33 -4.34 4.30 -2.48
CA MET A 33 -3.57 3.36 -1.65
C MET A 33 -2.09 3.74 -1.50
N PRO A 34 -1.34 4.11 -2.58
CA PRO A 34 0.03 4.61 -2.45
C PRO A 34 0.12 5.90 -1.62
N TYR A 35 -0.82 6.82 -1.80
CA TYR A 35 -0.89 8.03 -0.98
C TYR A 35 -1.02 7.67 0.50
N ALA A 36 -2.02 6.86 0.86
CA ALA A 36 -2.24 6.43 2.24
C ALA A 36 -1.06 5.62 2.82
N PHE A 37 -0.40 4.80 1.99
CA PHE A 37 0.78 4.03 2.37
C PHE A 37 1.96 4.94 2.76
N ARG A 38 2.18 6.01 1.98
CA ARG A 38 3.20 7.02 2.26
C ARG A 38 2.87 7.82 3.51
N GLU A 39 1.64 8.35 3.62
CA GLU A 39 1.19 9.13 4.79
C GLU A 39 1.30 8.34 6.10
N ALA A 40 1.02 7.06 6.04
CA ALA A 40 1.16 6.15 7.18
C ALA A 40 2.62 5.73 7.46
N GLY A 41 3.58 6.15 6.66
CA GLY A 41 4.99 5.79 6.83
C GLY A 41 5.27 4.29 6.73
N LEU A 42 4.51 3.56 5.92
CA LEU A 42 4.57 2.09 5.88
C LEU A 42 5.77 1.55 5.10
N GLY A 43 6.33 2.32 4.18
CA GLY A 43 7.46 1.88 3.36
C GLY A 43 7.69 2.79 2.15
N THR A 44 8.43 2.27 1.17
CA THR A 44 8.88 3.01 -0.01
C THR A 44 8.00 2.70 -1.23
N LEU A 45 7.60 3.72 -1.97
CA LEU A 45 6.91 3.58 -3.26
C LEU A 45 7.93 3.47 -4.39
N ILE A 46 7.83 2.44 -5.23
CA ILE A 46 8.79 2.16 -6.30
C ILE A 46 8.03 1.95 -7.62
N GLY A 47 8.56 2.47 -8.71
CA GLY A 47 7.97 2.31 -10.03
C GLY A 47 7.80 3.62 -10.79
N THR A 48 6.63 3.86 -11.33
CA THR A 48 6.28 5.10 -12.03
C THR A 48 5.06 5.77 -11.38
N ARG A 49 4.82 7.04 -11.72
CA ARG A 49 3.68 7.80 -11.19
C ARG A 49 2.36 7.12 -11.53
N THR A 50 1.42 7.09 -10.59
CA THR A 50 0.05 6.61 -10.79
C THR A 50 -0.75 7.53 -11.70
N TRP A 51 -1.93 7.07 -12.15
CA TRP A 51 -2.73 7.77 -13.14
C TRP A 51 -3.22 9.15 -12.71
N GLY A 52 -3.69 9.31 -11.48
CA GLY A 52 -4.24 10.58 -10.98
C GLY A 52 -5.72 10.77 -11.29
N GLY A 53 -6.48 9.71 -11.39
CA GLY A 53 -7.93 9.76 -11.56
C GLY A 53 -8.65 9.26 -10.32
N LEU A 54 -8.76 10.07 -9.29
CA LEU A 54 -9.26 9.66 -7.96
C LEU A 54 -10.70 10.12 -7.67
N ILE A 55 -11.24 11.04 -8.45
CA ILE A 55 -12.60 11.56 -8.18
C ILE A 55 -13.64 10.44 -8.17
N GLY A 56 -14.56 10.45 -7.21
CA GLY A 56 -15.51 9.36 -7.01
C GLY A 56 -16.66 9.34 -8.00
N ILE A 57 -16.95 8.18 -8.58
CA ILE A 57 -17.90 7.96 -9.69
C ILE A 57 -18.99 6.94 -9.36
N SER A 58 -19.20 6.59 -8.09
CA SER A 58 -20.23 5.61 -7.69
C SER A 58 -21.63 6.22 -7.61
N ALA A 59 -22.66 5.35 -7.60
CA ALA A 59 -24.07 5.70 -7.46
C ALA A 59 -24.66 6.55 -8.61
N ASN A 60 -24.25 6.27 -9.84
CA ASN A 60 -24.81 6.94 -11.02
C ASN A 60 -26.25 6.43 -11.31
N PRO A 61 -27.24 7.32 -11.45
CA PRO A 61 -28.60 6.91 -11.76
C PRO A 61 -28.71 6.37 -13.18
N GLN A 62 -29.62 5.43 -13.39
CA GLN A 62 -29.96 4.94 -14.71
C GLN A 62 -30.80 5.99 -15.47
N LEU A 63 -30.50 6.16 -16.75
CA LEU A 63 -31.28 7.05 -17.64
C LEU A 63 -32.61 6.39 -18.04
N ILE A 64 -33.52 7.21 -18.57
CA ILE A 64 -34.87 6.76 -18.92
C ILE A 64 -34.92 5.68 -20.02
N ASP A 65 -33.90 5.64 -20.86
CA ASP A 65 -33.74 4.64 -21.94
C ASP A 65 -32.95 3.40 -21.49
N GLY A 66 -32.61 3.31 -20.19
CA GLY A 66 -31.82 2.22 -19.63
C GLY A 66 -30.31 2.41 -19.76
N GLY A 67 -29.85 3.47 -20.42
CA GLY A 67 -28.43 3.82 -20.49
C GLY A 67 -27.89 4.29 -19.14
N THR A 68 -26.57 4.37 -19.05
CA THR A 68 -25.88 4.92 -17.85
C THR A 68 -24.86 5.97 -18.26
N LEU A 69 -24.73 7.01 -17.44
CA LEU A 69 -23.70 8.03 -17.59
C LEU A 69 -22.91 8.07 -16.29
N THR A 70 -21.62 7.73 -16.36
CA THR A 70 -20.72 7.84 -15.23
C THR A 70 -20.33 9.28 -15.01
N VAL A 71 -20.73 9.84 -13.86
CA VAL A 71 -20.40 11.22 -13.46
C VAL A 71 -19.76 11.23 -12.09
N PRO A 72 -18.76 12.09 -11.87
CA PRO A 72 -18.18 12.31 -10.55
C PRO A 72 -19.21 12.91 -9.61
N PHE A 73 -19.25 12.45 -8.35
CA PHE A 73 -20.15 13.04 -7.36
C PHE A 73 -19.52 13.21 -5.97
N PHE A 74 -18.34 12.68 -5.71
CA PHE A 74 -17.57 12.96 -4.51
C PHE A 74 -16.08 13.10 -4.83
N ARG A 75 -15.34 13.70 -3.92
CA ARG A 75 -13.93 14.07 -4.10
C ARG A 75 -13.12 13.76 -2.86
N PHE A 76 -11.80 13.64 -3.06
CA PHE A 76 -10.82 13.47 -2.00
C PHE A 76 -9.97 14.72 -1.85
N PHE A 77 -9.56 15.02 -0.65
CA PHE A 77 -8.58 16.05 -0.31
C PHE A 77 -7.76 15.59 0.89
N ASP A 78 -6.56 16.12 1.03
CA ASP A 78 -5.66 15.80 2.13
C ASP A 78 -6.11 16.45 3.45
N ALA A 79 -5.36 16.18 4.53
CA ALA A 79 -5.67 16.72 5.87
C ALA A 79 -5.56 18.27 5.93
N ASP A 80 -4.82 18.87 5.01
CA ASP A 80 -4.66 20.32 4.90
C ASP A 80 -5.72 20.97 4.01
N GLY A 81 -6.60 20.18 3.39
CA GLY A 81 -7.69 20.64 2.55
C GLY A 81 -7.32 20.85 1.08
N ASN A 82 -6.21 20.29 0.62
CA ASN A 82 -5.75 20.43 -0.75
C ASN A 82 -6.11 19.21 -1.61
N PHE A 83 -6.36 19.44 -2.90
CA PHE A 83 -6.47 18.37 -3.89
C PHE A 83 -5.06 18.02 -4.38
N THR A 84 -4.50 16.91 -3.90
CA THR A 84 -3.11 16.55 -4.12
C THR A 84 -2.92 15.38 -5.09
N ILE A 85 -3.98 14.66 -5.44
CA ILE A 85 -3.91 13.42 -6.22
C ILE A 85 -4.64 13.56 -7.56
N GLU A 86 -5.85 14.15 -7.56
CA GLU A 86 -6.65 14.29 -8.78
C GLU A 86 -5.89 15.10 -9.84
N ASN A 87 -5.79 14.58 -11.05
CA ASN A 87 -5.00 15.05 -12.18
C ASN A 87 -3.48 15.06 -11.99
N GLU A 88 -2.97 14.61 -10.86
CA GLU A 88 -1.53 14.57 -10.58
C GLU A 88 -0.99 13.16 -10.37
N GLY A 89 -1.76 12.30 -9.71
CA GLY A 89 -1.32 10.98 -9.28
C GLY A 89 -0.28 11.04 -8.15
N VAL A 90 0.22 9.88 -7.78
CA VAL A 90 1.23 9.72 -6.73
C VAL A 90 2.57 9.34 -7.38
N ALA A 91 3.57 10.20 -7.20
CA ALA A 91 4.92 9.91 -7.69
C ALA A 91 5.60 8.84 -6.82
N PRO A 92 6.43 7.95 -7.39
CA PRO A 92 7.24 7.03 -6.60
C PRO A 92 8.36 7.75 -5.85
N ASP A 93 8.83 7.14 -4.77
CA ASP A 93 10.04 7.59 -4.06
C ASP A 93 11.30 7.15 -4.82
N ILE A 94 11.24 5.99 -5.45
CA ILE A 94 12.29 5.47 -6.33
C ILE A 94 11.67 5.20 -7.71
N ARG A 95 12.07 6.02 -8.69
CA ARG A 95 11.58 5.84 -10.06
C ARG A 95 12.30 4.68 -10.75
N VAL A 96 11.53 3.71 -11.21
CA VAL A 96 12.00 2.57 -12.00
C VAL A 96 10.99 2.32 -13.12
N GLU A 97 11.46 2.38 -14.36
CA GLU A 97 10.63 2.02 -15.51
C GLU A 97 10.56 0.50 -15.66
N LEU A 98 9.40 -0.01 -16.01
CA LEU A 98 9.26 -1.38 -16.44
C LEU A 98 9.86 -1.51 -17.84
N ASP A 99 10.90 -2.34 -17.99
CA ASP A 99 11.47 -2.65 -19.31
C ASP A 99 10.70 -3.82 -19.95
N PRO A 100 9.91 -3.58 -21.01
CA PRO A 100 9.12 -4.63 -21.63
C PRO A 100 9.96 -5.76 -22.24
N LEU A 101 11.15 -5.43 -22.72
CA LEU A 101 12.05 -6.43 -23.28
C LEU A 101 12.71 -7.29 -22.20
N ALA A 102 12.96 -6.73 -21.03
CA ALA A 102 13.42 -7.50 -19.88
C ALA A 102 12.30 -8.41 -19.35
N LEU A 103 11.08 -7.86 -19.26
CA LEU A 103 9.90 -8.60 -18.79
C LEU A 103 9.59 -9.80 -19.68
N ASP A 104 9.68 -9.65 -21.01
CA ASP A 104 9.53 -10.76 -21.97
C ASP A 104 10.55 -11.90 -21.73
N ARG A 105 11.70 -11.58 -21.18
CA ARG A 105 12.73 -12.55 -20.75
C ARG A 105 12.56 -13.03 -19.29
N GLY A 106 11.47 -12.65 -18.62
CA GLY A 106 11.18 -13.02 -17.25
C GLY A 106 11.89 -12.17 -16.18
N VAL A 107 12.36 -10.97 -16.53
CA VAL A 107 13.03 -10.04 -15.62
C VAL A 107 12.10 -8.85 -15.37
N ASP A 108 11.57 -8.72 -14.17
CA ASP A 108 10.79 -7.58 -13.73
C ASP A 108 11.68 -6.56 -13.02
N THR A 109 12.01 -5.49 -13.72
CA THR A 109 12.92 -4.46 -13.22
C THR A 109 12.39 -3.70 -12.01
N GLN A 110 11.07 -3.54 -11.89
CA GLN A 110 10.45 -2.87 -10.75
C GLN A 110 10.42 -3.79 -9.52
N LEU A 111 10.07 -5.06 -9.70
CA LEU A 111 10.08 -6.05 -8.63
C LEU A 111 11.50 -6.26 -8.08
N ASP A 112 12.49 -6.37 -8.95
CA ASP A 112 13.89 -6.54 -8.55
C ASP A 112 14.37 -5.35 -7.72
N ALA A 113 14.02 -4.12 -8.12
CA ALA A 113 14.34 -2.92 -7.34
C ALA A 113 13.65 -2.90 -5.97
N ALA A 114 12.39 -3.35 -5.90
CA ALA A 114 11.65 -3.45 -4.64
C ALA A 114 12.25 -4.50 -3.70
N ILE A 115 12.62 -5.66 -4.22
CA ILE A 115 13.30 -6.70 -3.45
C ILE A 115 14.64 -6.18 -2.92
N ALA A 116 15.45 -5.54 -3.76
CA ALA A 116 16.74 -4.98 -3.35
C ALA A 116 16.57 -3.94 -2.23
N LYS A 117 15.56 -3.06 -2.34
CA LYS A 117 15.26 -2.05 -1.31
C LYS A 117 14.85 -2.68 0.01
N VAL A 118 13.92 -3.63 -0.01
CA VAL A 118 13.45 -4.31 1.20
C VAL A 118 14.55 -5.13 1.85
N MET A 119 15.40 -5.80 1.07
CA MET A 119 16.56 -6.55 1.59
C MET A 119 17.56 -5.62 2.28
N ALA A 120 17.86 -4.46 1.69
CA ALA A 120 18.74 -3.48 2.32
C ALA A 120 18.15 -2.94 3.64
N ASP A 121 16.85 -2.68 3.68
CA ASP A 121 16.18 -2.21 4.88
C ASP A 121 16.12 -3.27 5.99
N LEU A 122 16.13 -4.56 5.63
CA LEU A 122 16.16 -5.66 6.58
C LEU A 122 17.48 -5.75 7.36
N GLU A 123 18.60 -5.29 6.81
CA GLU A 123 19.90 -5.34 7.49
C GLU A 123 19.91 -4.60 8.84
N GLY A 124 19.12 -3.53 8.96
CA GLY A 124 19.00 -2.75 10.19
C GLY A 124 17.71 -2.98 10.98
N PHE A 125 16.84 -3.85 10.48
CA PHE A 125 15.51 -4.05 11.06
C PHE A 125 15.60 -4.81 12.39
N LYS A 126 14.86 -4.28 13.37
CA LYS A 126 14.66 -4.95 14.67
C LYS A 126 13.18 -5.27 14.79
N ASP A 127 12.86 -6.56 14.95
CA ASP A 127 11.49 -7.00 15.14
C ASP A 127 10.89 -6.30 16.39
N PRO A 128 9.80 -5.53 16.24
CA PRO A 128 9.15 -4.89 17.36
C PRO A 128 8.37 -5.87 18.24
N VAL A 129 8.12 -7.08 17.75
CA VAL A 129 7.38 -8.10 18.50
C VAL A 129 8.27 -8.66 19.61
N LYS A 130 7.88 -8.43 20.84
CA LYS A 130 8.57 -8.98 22.00
C LYS A 130 8.10 -10.42 22.26
N PRO A 131 8.99 -11.30 22.73
CA PRO A 131 8.56 -12.64 23.15
C PRO A 131 7.55 -12.54 24.30
N ALA A 132 6.68 -13.52 24.38
CA ALA A 132 5.73 -13.61 25.49
C ALA A 132 6.48 -13.64 26.85
N PRO A 133 5.98 -12.94 27.87
CA PRO A 133 6.57 -13.00 29.19
C PRO A 133 6.43 -14.41 29.77
N ALA A 134 7.37 -14.79 30.66
CA ALA A 134 7.28 -16.04 31.38
C ALA A 134 5.99 -16.08 32.22
N TYR A 135 5.37 -17.24 32.29
CA TYR A 135 4.19 -17.43 33.13
C TYR A 135 4.53 -17.22 34.62
N PRO A 136 3.61 -16.61 35.39
CA PRO A 136 3.79 -16.47 36.84
C PRO A 136 3.98 -17.83 37.49
N THR A 137 5.03 -17.98 38.32
CA THR A 137 5.33 -19.21 39.03
C THR A 137 4.53 -19.38 40.32
N GLN A 138 3.89 -18.29 40.80
CA GLN A 138 3.09 -18.31 42.01
C GLN A 138 1.62 -18.61 41.70
N ILE A 139 1.14 -19.75 42.09
CA ILE A 139 -0.27 -20.12 42.10
C ILE A 139 -0.78 -19.68 43.48
N GLY A 140 -1.45 -18.54 43.48
CA GLY A 140 -2.25 -18.04 44.61
C GLY A 140 -1.56 -17.96 45.98
N LYS A 141 -1.65 -16.78 46.55
CA LYS A 141 -1.71 -16.69 48.03
C LYS A 141 -3.16 -16.66 48.45
#